data_5e283630c671f4ffe84d49abb21cd208
#
_entry.id   5e283630c671f4ffe84d49abb21cd208
#
_cell.length_a   1.000
_cell.length_b   1.000
_cell.length_c   1.000
_cell.angle_alpha   90.00
_cell.angle_beta   90.00
_cell.angle_gamma   90.00
#
_symmetry.space_group_name_H-M   'P 1'
#
loop_
_entity.id
_entity.type
_entity.pdbx_description
1 polymer ?
#
loop_
_entity_poly.entity_id
_entity_poly.type
_entity_poly.pdbx_seq_one_letter_code
_entity_poly.pdbx_strand_id
1 'polypeptide(L)'
;MEYITMRNGTKVPMLGLGCYKSEEQEGVEAVKSAIEIGYRHIDTANFYENEKYVGRGIRESGIDREKLFVVSKIWPTSFKTPEVAIEYSMRSLNIDYIDMY
;
A
#
# COMPACT_ATOMS: atom_id res chain seq x y z
N MET A 1 12.00 -8.67 -11.28
CA MET A 1 10.56 -8.50 -11.01
C MET A 1 9.81 -8.35 -12.31
N GLU A 2 8.79 -9.16 -12.52
CA GLU A 2 7.92 -9.06 -13.68
C GLU A 2 6.80 -8.06 -13.44
N TYR A 3 6.39 -7.37 -14.50
CA TYR A 3 5.36 -6.35 -14.46
C TYR A 3 4.27 -6.62 -15.49
N ILE A 4 3.05 -6.19 -15.17
CA ILE A 4 1.95 -6.11 -16.12
C ILE A 4 1.80 -4.64 -16.48
N THR A 5 1.61 -4.34 -17.76
CA THR A 5 1.35 -2.97 -18.20
C THR A 5 -0.16 -2.77 -18.33
N MET A 6 -0.69 -1.81 -17.59
CA MET A 6 -2.10 -1.44 -17.66
C MET A 6 -2.38 -0.65 -18.94
N ARG A 7 -3.67 -0.54 -19.27
CA ARG A 7 -4.10 0.17 -20.48
C ARG A 7 -3.60 1.61 -20.56
N ASN A 8 -3.44 2.26 -19.41
CA ASN A 8 -2.94 3.64 -19.36
C ASN A 8 -1.41 3.73 -19.37
N GLY A 9 -0.72 2.62 -19.55
CA GLY A 9 0.74 2.57 -19.56
C GLY A 9 1.41 2.36 -18.22
N THR A 10 0.65 2.37 -17.12
CA THR A 10 1.20 2.15 -15.78
C THR A 10 1.66 0.71 -15.64
N LYS A 11 2.85 0.53 -15.08
CA LYS A 11 3.41 -0.81 -14.83
C LYS A 11 3.12 -1.23 -13.40
N VAL A 12 2.53 -2.42 -13.25
CA VAL A 12 2.17 -2.99 -11.95
C VAL A 12 3.03 -4.24 -11.73
N PRO A 13 3.79 -4.30 -10.62
CA PRO A 13 4.53 -5.53 -10.30
C PRO A 13 3.56 -6.70 -10.13
N MET A 14 3.87 -7.83 -10.74
CA MET A 14 2.99 -9.00 -10.72
C MET A 14 2.89 -9.65 -9.34
N LEU A 15 3.96 -9.57 -8.55
CA LEU A 15 3.99 -10.14 -7.21
C LEU A 15 3.82 -9.05 -6.18
N GLY A 16 2.80 -9.19 -5.33
CA GLY A 16 2.50 -8.22 -4.29
C GLY A 16 2.32 -8.88 -2.92
N LEU A 17 2.55 -8.11 -1.86
CA LEU A 17 2.28 -8.52 -0.49
C LEU A 17 0.88 -8.06 -0.10
N GLY A 18 -0.01 -8.99 0.21
CA GLY A 18 -1.30 -8.69 0.81
C GLY A 18 -1.15 -8.48 2.31
N CYS A 19 -1.69 -7.37 2.81
CA CYS A 19 -1.51 -6.97 4.20
C CYS A 19 -2.72 -7.23 5.09
N TYR A 20 -3.71 -7.98 4.61
CA TYR A 20 -4.88 -8.31 5.43
C TYR A 20 -4.43 -9.03 6.72
N LYS A 21 -4.88 -8.54 7.88
CA LYS A 21 -4.51 -9.03 9.21
C LYS A 21 -3.04 -8.84 9.59
N SER A 22 -2.27 -8.09 8.80
CA SER A 22 -0.90 -7.72 9.17
C SER A 22 -0.95 -6.45 10.02
N GLU A 23 -0.86 -6.59 11.33
CA GLU A 23 -1.11 -5.49 12.25
C GLU A 23 0.06 -5.26 13.20
N GLU A 24 0.12 -4.06 13.77
CA GLU A 24 1.10 -3.65 14.77
C GLU A 24 2.54 -3.90 14.30
N GLN A 25 3.43 -4.24 15.22
CA GLN A 25 4.84 -4.44 14.90
C GLN A 25 5.05 -5.60 13.91
N GLU A 26 4.25 -6.64 13.98
CA GLU A 26 4.32 -7.75 13.01
C GLU A 26 4.01 -7.25 11.59
N GLY A 27 3.03 -6.36 11.46
CA GLY A 27 2.69 -5.75 10.17
C GLY A 27 3.82 -4.90 9.63
N VAL A 28 4.45 -4.11 10.49
CA VAL A 28 5.61 -3.30 10.13
C VAL A 28 6.75 -4.18 9.63
N GLU A 29 7.08 -5.22 10.37
CA GLU A 29 8.18 -6.12 10.03
C GLU A 29 7.90 -6.93 8.76
N ALA A 30 6.65 -7.35 8.55
CA ALA A 30 6.26 -8.07 7.34
C ALA A 30 6.49 -7.22 6.09
N VAL A 31 6.09 -5.95 6.14
CA VAL A 31 6.27 -5.03 5.01
C VAL A 31 7.76 -4.76 4.76
N LYS A 32 8.53 -4.49 5.81
CA LYS A 32 9.97 -4.27 5.71
C LYS A 32 10.67 -5.47 5.08
N SER A 33 10.39 -6.67 5.59
CA SER A 33 11.00 -7.90 5.10
C SER A 33 10.65 -8.17 3.64
N ALA A 34 9.39 -7.96 3.26
CA ALA A 34 8.95 -8.13 1.89
C ALA A 34 9.72 -7.21 0.94
N ILE A 35 9.84 -5.94 1.30
CA ILE A 35 10.58 -4.96 0.49
C ILE A 35 12.06 -5.36 0.40
N GLU A 36 12.64 -5.77 1.51
CA GLU A 36 14.04 -6.19 1.57
C GLU A 36 14.35 -7.35 0.62
N ILE A 37 13.45 -8.34 0.55
CA ILE A 37 13.65 -9.50 -0.34
C ILE A 37 13.19 -9.27 -1.77
N GLY A 38 12.68 -8.08 -2.11
CA GLY A 38 12.43 -7.71 -3.50
C GLY A 38 10.98 -7.45 -3.87
N TYR A 39 10.02 -7.52 -2.95
CA TYR A 39 8.63 -7.15 -3.24
C TYR A 39 8.56 -5.66 -3.57
N ARG A 40 7.74 -5.31 -4.57
CA ARG A 40 7.57 -3.91 -5.01
C ARG A 40 6.11 -3.49 -5.10
N HIS A 41 5.19 -4.35 -4.67
CA HIS A 41 3.75 -4.12 -4.69
C HIS A 41 3.21 -4.46 -3.30
N ILE A 42 2.63 -3.46 -2.64
CA ILE A 42 2.05 -3.60 -1.30
C ILE A 42 0.55 -3.32 -1.40
N ASP A 43 -0.26 -4.26 -0.98
CA ASP A 43 -1.72 -4.20 -1.09
C ASP A 43 -2.35 -4.18 0.30
N THR A 44 -2.99 -3.08 0.64
CA THR A 44 -3.73 -2.94 1.87
C THR A 44 -5.13 -2.38 1.59
N ALA A 45 -5.87 -1.99 2.63
CA ALA A 45 -7.18 -1.40 2.52
C ALA A 45 -7.53 -0.63 3.78
N ASN A 46 -8.32 0.41 3.65
CA ASN A 46 -8.82 1.17 4.80
C ASN A 46 -9.52 0.26 5.81
N PHE A 47 -10.32 -0.69 5.31
CA PHE A 47 -11.08 -1.63 6.15
C PHE A 47 -10.18 -2.52 7.02
N TYR A 48 -8.94 -2.78 6.59
CA TYR A 48 -8.02 -3.64 7.36
C TYR A 48 -7.56 -2.97 8.66
N GLU A 49 -7.75 -1.66 8.78
CA GLU A 49 -7.36 -0.85 9.94
C GLU A 49 -5.87 -0.95 10.27
N ASN A 50 -5.05 -1.26 9.26
CA ASN A 50 -3.61 -1.46 9.43
C ASN A 50 -2.76 -0.52 8.59
N GLU A 51 -3.36 0.46 7.90
CA GLU A 51 -2.62 1.34 6.99
C GLU A 51 -1.46 2.06 7.68
N LYS A 52 -1.61 2.43 8.94
CA LYS A 52 -0.53 3.10 9.68
C LYS A 52 0.70 2.20 9.86
N TYR A 53 0.49 0.91 10.05
CA TYR A 53 1.58 -0.05 10.20
C TYR A 53 2.22 -0.36 8.86
N VAL A 54 1.42 -0.48 7.82
CA VAL A 54 1.91 -0.67 6.45
C VAL A 54 2.77 0.53 6.03
N GLY A 55 2.27 1.74 6.23
CA GLY A 55 3.02 2.96 5.92
C GLY A 55 4.31 3.06 6.71
N ARG A 56 4.28 2.70 7.98
CA ARG A 56 5.49 2.69 8.82
C ARG A 56 6.51 1.69 8.29
N GLY A 57 6.09 0.50 7.89
CA GLY A 57 6.98 -0.49 7.30
C GLY A 57 7.63 0.00 6.02
N ILE A 58 6.88 0.69 5.16
CA ILE A 58 7.41 1.30 3.94
C ILE A 58 8.49 2.33 4.29
N ARG A 59 8.21 3.23 5.22
CA ARG A 59 9.19 4.27 5.60
C ARG A 59 10.43 3.67 6.25
N GLU A 60 10.25 2.71 7.15
CA GLU A 60 11.39 2.09 7.84
C GLU A 60 12.24 1.23 6.91
N SER A 61 11.70 0.76 5.79
CA SER A 61 12.47 0.01 4.80
C SER A 61 13.53 0.87 4.11
N GLY A 62 13.32 2.19 4.07
CA GLY A 62 14.22 3.11 3.41
C GLY A 62 14.13 3.10 1.89
N ILE A 63 13.17 2.38 1.30
CA ILE A 63 13.03 2.33 -0.15
C ILE A 63 12.51 3.66 -0.70
N ASP A 64 12.96 4.05 -1.89
CA ASP A 64 12.40 5.19 -2.59
C ASP A 64 10.94 4.92 -2.94
N ARG A 65 10.04 5.84 -2.59
CA ARG A 65 8.60 5.67 -2.76
C ARG A 65 8.22 5.34 -4.20
N GLU A 66 8.89 5.94 -5.16
CA GLU A 66 8.63 5.75 -6.60
C GLU A 66 8.95 4.33 -7.09
N LYS A 67 9.70 3.56 -6.31
CA LYS A 67 10.02 2.16 -6.64
C LYS A 67 8.94 1.19 -6.16
N LEU A 68 7.96 1.69 -5.42
CA LEU A 68 6.86 0.87 -4.90
C LEU A 68 5.55 1.18 -5.60
N PHE A 69 4.72 0.16 -5.74
CA PHE A 69 3.33 0.27 -6.16
C PHE A 69 2.47 -0.03 -4.94
N VAL A 70 1.77 0.98 -4.42
CA VAL A 70 0.96 0.85 -3.20
C VAL A 70 -0.51 0.92 -3.57
N VAL A 71 -1.26 -0.08 -3.13
CA VAL A 71 -2.70 -0.19 -3.33
C VAL A 71 -3.39 -0.08 -1.98
N SER A 72 -4.42 0.76 -1.91
CA SER A 72 -5.38 0.71 -0.83
C SER A 72 -6.78 0.73 -1.44
N LYS A 73 -7.82 0.60 -0.61
CA LYS A 73 -9.18 0.41 -1.10
C LYS A 73 -10.15 1.20 -0.27
N ILE A 74 -11.18 1.76 -0.96
CA ILE A 74 -12.28 2.43 -0.30
C ILE A 74 -13.25 1.38 0.26
N TRP A 75 -13.75 1.61 1.48
CA TRP A 75 -14.80 0.77 2.04
C TRP A 75 -16.17 1.19 1.47
N PRO A 76 -17.07 0.25 1.18
CA PRO A 76 -18.37 0.58 0.55
C PRO A 76 -19.19 1.66 1.26
N THR A 77 -19.10 1.76 2.58
CA THR A 77 -19.80 2.80 3.33
C THR A 77 -19.30 4.21 3.01
N SER A 78 -18.13 4.34 2.38
CA SER A 78 -17.52 5.61 2.02
C SER A 78 -17.62 5.95 0.54
N PHE A 79 -18.37 5.19 -0.25
CA PHE A 79 -18.49 5.40 -1.70
C PHE A 79 -19.05 6.78 -2.07
N LYS A 80 -19.82 7.41 -1.19
CA LYS A 80 -20.38 8.74 -1.44
C LYS A 80 -19.40 9.88 -1.17
N THR A 81 -18.29 9.58 -0.49
CA THR A 81 -17.27 10.56 -0.11
C THR A 81 -15.87 10.04 -0.43
N PRO A 82 -15.58 9.72 -1.71
CA PRO A 82 -14.31 9.11 -2.07
C PRO A 82 -13.10 9.99 -1.77
N GLU A 83 -13.24 11.32 -1.90
CA GLU A 83 -12.15 12.25 -1.61
C GLU A 83 -11.76 12.20 -0.14
N VAL A 84 -12.73 12.12 0.76
CA VAL A 84 -12.47 12.00 2.19
C VAL A 84 -11.81 10.67 2.51
N ALA A 85 -12.27 9.60 1.88
CA ALA A 85 -11.73 8.26 2.10
C ALA A 85 -10.26 8.17 1.66
N ILE A 86 -9.93 8.69 0.49
CA ILE A 86 -8.55 8.63 -0.01
C ILE A 86 -7.61 9.51 0.83
N GLU A 87 -8.07 10.67 1.27
CA GLU A 87 -7.27 11.52 2.17
C GLU A 87 -7.00 10.80 3.50
N TYR A 88 -8.00 10.12 4.03
CA TYR A 88 -7.84 9.36 5.26
C TYR A 88 -6.77 8.26 5.08
N SER A 89 -6.84 7.51 3.98
CA SER A 89 -5.86 6.46 3.68
C SER A 89 -4.45 7.02 3.50
N MET A 90 -4.31 8.12 2.76
CA MET A 90 -3.00 8.76 2.59
C MET A 90 -2.42 9.24 3.91
N ARG A 91 -3.27 9.79 4.77
CA ARG A 91 -2.85 10.27 6.09
C ARG A 91 -2.44 9.10 7.00
N SER A 92 -3.22 8.01 6.98
CA SER A 92 -2.92 6.82 7.77
C SER A 92 -1.62 6.16 7.32
N LEU A 93 -1.45 5.99 6.01
CA LEU A 93 -0.22 5.46 5.42
C LEU A 93 0.95 6.44 5.58
N ASN A 94 0.65 7.73 5.70
CA ASN A 94 1.62 8.83 5.74
C ASN A 94 2.52 8.81 4.51
N ILE A 95 1.87 8.79 3.34
CA ILE A 95 2.53 8.84 2.02
C ILE A 95 1.88 9.94 1.19
N ASP A 96 2.59 10.44 0.17
CA ASP A 96 2.15 11.57 -0.64
C ASP A 96 1.17 11.16 -1.74
N TYR A 97 1.17 9.90 -2.13
CA TYR A 97 0.26 9.39 -3.16
C TYR A 97 0.06 7.89 -3.01
N ILE A 98 -1.06 7.41 -3.55
CA ILE A 98 -1.40 5.98 -3.66
C ILE A 98 -1.39 5.66 -5.15
N ASP A 99 -0.79 4.55 -5.55
CA ASP A 99 -0.72 4.17 -6.95
C ASP A 99 -2.05 3.67 -7.49
N MET A 100 -2.80 2.95 -6.68
CA MET A 100 -4.14 2.47 -7.04
C MET A 100 -5.05 2.47 -5.81
N TYR A 101 -6.26 3.01 -6.00
CA TYR A 101 -7.24 3.08 -4.93
C TYR A 101 -8.57 2.52 -5.39
#